data_f272dbcba5d1c179f6a8d831b150b8a9
#
_entry.id   f272dbcba5d1c179f6a8d831b150b8a9
#
_cell.length_a   1.000
_cell.length_b   1.000
_cell.length_c   1.000
_cell.angle_alpha   90.00
_cell.angle_beta   90.00
_cell.angle_gamma   90.00
#
_symmetry.space_group_name_H-M   'P 1'
#
loop_
_entity.id
_entity.type
_entity.pdbx_description
1 polymer ?
#
loop_
_entity_poly.entity_id
_entity_poly.type
_entity_poly.pdbx_seq_one_letter_code
_entity_poly.pdbx_strand_id
1 'polypeptide(L)'
;MTLLSVHNLRAYYRTKAYGISRNVRAVDGVSFDLYPNEIYGVAGESSCGKTTLIKVISGNIKPPLKALEGSVNYNFDGYKVDMLHISEDELRRNVRWKQISYVMQGSMSVLNPVRKVLKTFEDIVDTHERITDKKAFLEQMRIHINRLGLPTEVLNAYPHQLSGGMRQRVAIALATVFQPALIIADEPTTALDVVVQRGVLHMIKNIQAMSHNTVLLVTHDMAVHANVADRVMIMYAGRIAEEAPTESIFNAPLHPYTQHLINSLPVIGKKSTKASLKGSPPNLADPPSGCRFHPRCPYVMDECRTVVPELITVKERHRVACHLVKEGSL
;
A
#
# COMPACT_ATOMS: atom_id res chain seq x y z
N MET A 1 -0.49 9.98 18.33
CA MET A 1 0.81 9.27 18.23
C MET A 1 0.87 8.65 16.87
N THR A 2 1.98 8.68 16.13
CA THR A 2 2.13 8.09 14.80
C THR A 2 2.63 6.65 14.92
N LEU A 3 2.08 5.72 14.11
CA LEU A 3 2.56 4.34 13.98
C LEU A 3 3.81 4.27 13.10
N LEU A 4 3.78 4.98 11.96
CA LEU A 4 4.89 5.06 11.02
C LEU A 4 5.09 6.52 10.64
N SER A 5 6.34 6.99 10.68
CA SER A 5 6.75 8.29 10.13
C SER A 5 7.82 8.07 9.07
N VAL A 6 7.54 8.52 7.87
CA VAL A 6 8.46 8.52 6.73
C VAL A 6 8.84 9.96 6.41
N HIS A 7 10.14 10.24 6.39
CA HIS A 7 10.62 11.59 6.13
C HIS A 7 11.65 11.61 5.00
N ASN A 8 11.40 12.43 3.97
CA ASN A 8 12.26 12.67 2.79
C ASN A 8 12.87 11.39 2.20
N LEU A 9 12.08 10.32 2.12
CA LEU A 9 12.57 9.03 1.65
C LEU A 9 12.91 9.08 0.18
N ARG A 10 14.15 8.65 -0.15
CA ARG A 10 14.62 8.41 -1.52
C ARG A 10 15.09 6.98 -1.68
N ALA A 11 14.43 6.25 -2.58
CA ALA A 11 14.74 4.87 -2.86
C ALA A 11 14.73 4.60 -4.37
N TYR A 12 15.90 4.19 -4.90
CA TYR A 12 16.15 4.07 -6.33
C TYR A 12 16.60 2.66 -6.68
N TYR A 13 16.23 2.21 -7.87
CA TYR A 13 16.86 1.05 -8.48
C TYR A 13 18.14 1.50 -9.22
N ARG A 14 19.27 0.96 -8.78
CA ARG A 14 20.57 1.21 -9.40
C ARG A 14 20.95 0.00 -10.24
N THR A 15 20.81 0.14 -11.57
CA THR A 15 21.18 -0.92 -12.52
C THR A 15 22.42 -0.52 -13.29
N LYS A 16 23.29 -1.49 -13.55
CA LYS A 16 24.45 -1.32 -14.42
C LYS A 16 24.37 -2.37 -15.52
N ALA A 17 24.18 -1.93 -16.76
CA ALA A 17 24.12 -2.80 -17.92
C ALA A 17 24.96 -2.18 -19.04
N TYR A 18 25.79 -3.00 -19.69
CA TYR A 18 26.67 -2.56 -20.80
C TYR A 18 27.51 -1.31 -20.47
N GLY A 19 28.06 -1.24 -19.25
CA GLY A 19 28.85 -0.08 -18.79
C GLY A 19 28.05 1.17 -18.42
N ILE A 20 26.74 1.22 -18.70
CA ILE A 20 25.88 2.36 -18.40
C ILE A 20 25.21 2.14 -17.04
N SER A 21 25.41 3.09 -16.13
CA SER A 21 24.71 3.12 -14.84
C SER A 21 23.42 3.93 -14.98
N ARG A 22 22.29 3.35 -14.57
CA ARG A 22 20.97 4.01 -14.54
C ARG A 22 20.41 4.01 -13.14
N ASN A 23 19.87 5.16 -12.72
CA ASN A 23 19.17 5.33 -11.46
C ASN A 23 17.68 5.55 -11.75
N VAL A 24 16.83 4.56 -11.45
CA VAL A 24 15.38 4.72 -11.56
C VAL A 24 14.87 5.28 -10.23
N ARG A 25 14.42 6.55 -10.25
CA ARG A 25 13.98 7.33 -9.07
C ARG A 25 12.56 6.94 -8.66
N ALA A 26 12.39 5.72 -8.19
CA ALA A 26 11.08 5.13 -7.92
C ALA A 26 10.36 5.74 -6.71
N VAL A 27 11.10 6.16 -5.67
CA VAL A 27 10.61 6.97 -4.55
C VAL A 27 11.60 8.10 -4.37
N ASP A 28 11.13 9.37 -4.42
CA ASP A 28 12.02 10.53 -4.52
C ASP A 28 11.50 11.71 -3.69
N GLY A 29 11.89 11.77 -2.42
CA GLY A 29 11.50 12.83 -1.48
C GLY A 29 10.08 12.63 -0.92
N VAL A 30 9.71 11.39 -0.59
CA VAL A 30 8.40 11.07 -0.04
C VAL A 30 8.39 11.23 1.48
N SER A 31 7.41 11.99 2.00
CA SER A 31 7.21 12.20 3.45
C SER A 31 5.73 12.06 3.80
N PHE A 32 5.39 11.14 4.71
CA PHE A 32 4.03 10.93 5.21
C PHE A 32 4.03 10.22 6.56
N ASP A 33 2.88 10.29 7.24
CA ASP A 33 2.65 9.62 8.51
C ASP A 33 1.46 8.68 8.42
N LEU A 34 1.57 7.49 9.05
CA LEU A 34 0.44 6.61 9.33
C LEU A 34 0.06 6.73 10.80
N TYR A 35 -1.23 6.82 11.05
CA TYR A 35 -1.76 6.81 12.39
C TYR A 35 -2.30 5.42 12.75
N PRO A 36 -2.30 5.06 14.04
CA PRO A 36 -2.95 3.82 14.47
C PRO A 36 -4.43 3.78 14.09
N ASN A 37 -4.90 2.59 13.76
CA ASN A 37 -6.33 2.32 13.54
C ASN A 37 -6.95 3.08 12.35
N GLU A 38 -6.17 3.33 11.28
CA GLU A 38 -6.70 3.88 10.02
C GLU A 38 -6.48 2.92 8.85
N ILE A 39 -7.32 3.01 7.83
CA ILE A 39 -7.07 2.44 6.51
C ILE A 39 -6.51 3.55 5.62
N TYR A 40 -5.22 3.48 5.35
CA TYR A 40 -4.51 4.46 4.54
C TYR A 40 -4.31 3.94 3.11
N GLY A 41 -4.91 4.64 2.15
CA GLY A 41 -4.82 4.30 0.73
C GLY A 41 -3.59 4.90 0.07
N VAL A 42 -2.94 4.14 -0.82
CA VAL A 42 -1.89 4.63 -1.72
C VAL A 42 -2.32 4.35 -3.15
N ALA A 43 -2.62 5.41 -3.89
CA ALA A 43 -3.12 5.35 -5.26
C ALA A 43 -2.18 6.01 -6.26
N GLY A 44 -2.40 5.74 -7.53
CA GLY A 44 -1.65 6.32 -8.65
C GLY A 44 -1.47 5.34 -9.80
N GLU A 45 -1.06 5.84 -10.97
CA GLU A 45 -0.82 5.03 -12.17
C GLU A 45 0.22 3.92 -11.93
N SER A 46 0.19 2.89 -12.78
CA SER A 46 1.22 1.84 -12.75
C SER A 46 2.61 2.45 -12.89
N SER A 47 3.59 1.82 -12.22
CA SER A 47 4.99 2.27 -12.20
C SER A 47 5.25 3.65 -11.55
N CYS A 48 4.30 4.27 -10.84
CA CYS A 48 4.54 5.54 -10.13
C CYS A 48 5.37 5.41 -8.84
N GLY A 49 5.72 4.19 -8.39
CA GLY A 49 6.59 3.96 -7.23
C GLY A 49 5.93 3.30 -6.02
N LYS A 50 4.63 3.03 -6.02
CA LYS A 50 3.86 2.43 -4.89
C LYS A 50 4.50 1.16 -4.34
N THR A 51 4.72 0.17 -5.19
CA THR A 51 5.34 -1.11 -4.80
C THR A 51 6.77 -0.92 -4.26
N THR A 52 7.51 0.07 -4.75
CA THR A 52 8.84 0.38 -4.22
C THR A 52 8.74 0.99 -2.83
N LEU A 53 7.79 1.91 -2.62
CA LEU A 53 7.54 2.51 -1.31
C LEU A 53 7.25 1.43 -0.27
N ILE A 54 6.30 0.52 -0.56
CA ILE A 54 5.97 -0.55 0.39
C ILE A 54 7.11 -1.55 0.61
N LYS A 55 7.94 -1.84 -0.39
CA LYS A 55 9.15 -2.65 -0.18
C LYS A 55 10.09 -2.01 0.83
N VAL A 56 10.29 -0.69 0.76
CA VAL A 56 11.19 0.02 1.68
C VAL A 56 10.61 0.06 3.08
N ILE A 57 9.35 0.46 3.24
CA ILE A 57 8.72 0.55 4.56
C ILE A 57 8.51 -0.81 5.23
N SER A 58 8.45 -1.91 4.47
CA SER A 58 8.39 -3.29 5.00
C SER A 58 9.77 -3.92 5.24
N GLY A 59 10.87 -3.17 5.04
CA GLY A 59 12.22 -3.68 5.20
C GLY A 59 12.65 -4.69 4.12
N ASN A 60 11.96 -4.76 2.98
CA ASN A 60 12.33 -5.64 1.88
C ASN A 60 13.20 -4.92 0.84
N ILE A 61 14.35 -4.41 1.30
CA ILE A 61 15.29 -3.65 0.48
C ILE A 61 16.36 -4.61 -0.05
N LYS A 62 16.18 -5.09 -1.28
CA LYS A 62 17.13 -6.01 -1.94
C LYS A 62 17.67 -5.42 -3.23
N PRO A 63 18.97 -5.62 -3.53
CA PRO A 63 19.53 -5.19 -4.81
C PRO A 63 18.65 -5.61 -6.00
N PRO A 64 18.48 -4.75 -7.02
CA PRO A 64 19.16 -3.45 -7.25
C PRO A 64 18.52 -2.24 -6.53
N LEU A 65 17.48 -2.43 -5.69
CA LEU A 65 16.87 -1.37 -4.87
C LEU A 65 17.80 -0.94 -3.74
N LYS A 66 17.96 0.38 -3.57
CA LYS A 66 18.68 0.99 -2.44
C LYS A 66 17.89 2.16 -1.89
N ALA A 67 17.71 2.23 -0.57
CA ALA A 67 17.35 3.44 0.13
C ALA A 67 18.60 4.32 0.22
N LEU A 68 18.49 5.58 -0.20
CA LEU A 68 19.62 6.49 -0.35
C LEU A 68 19.63 7.57 0.73
N GLU A 69 18.44 8.09 1.05
CA GLU A 69 18.23 9.21 1.96
C GLU A 69 16.87 9.06 2.66
N GLY A 70 16.73 9.79 3.76
CA GLY A 70 15.50 9.87 4.54
C GLY A 70 15.47 8.91 5.73
N SER A 71 14.32 8.81 6.36
CA SER A 71 14.09 7.89 7.48
C SER A 71 12.72 7.20 7.39
N VAL A 72 12.64 6.01 7.99
CA VAL A 72 11.43 5.20 8.08
C VAL A 72 11.33 4.67 9.51
N ASN A 73 10.59 5.40 10.35
CA ASN A 73 10.53 5.16 11.79
C ASN A 73 9.17 4.62 12.19
N TYR A 74 9.15 3.46 12.83
CA TYR A 74 7.97 2.86 13.45
C TYR A 74 7.96 3.07 14.95
N ASN A 75 6.75 3.14 15.50
CA ASN A 75 6.51 3.09 16.93
C ASN A 75 5.35 2.14 17.23
N PHE A 76 5.68 0.93 17.60
CA PHE A 76 4.74 -0.12 17.98
C PHE A 76 4.55 -0.09 19.50
N ASP A 77 3.65 0.76 20.01
CA ASP A 77 3.36 0.91 21.43
C ASP A 77 4.61 1.02 22.33
N GLY A 78 5.56 1.87 21.91
CA GLY A 78 6.82 2.11 22.60
C GLY A 78 8.02 1.32 22.06
N TYR A 79 7.82 0.25 21.30
CA TYR A 79 8.90 -0.40 20.55
C TYR A 79 9.20 0.38 19.27
N LYS A 80 10.32 1.13 19.29
CA LYS A 80 10.73 2.00 18.18
C LYS A 80 11.70 1.27 17.25
N VAL A 81 11.45 1.37 15.95
CA VAL A 81 12.24 0.71 14.90
C VAL A 81 12.60 1.70 13.81
N ASP A 82 13.90 1.84 13.53
CA ASP A 82 14.38 2.46 12.29
C ASP A 82 14.53 1.37 11.22
N MET A 83 13.58 1.35 10.27
CA MET A 83 13.49 0.32 9.24
C MET A 83 14.67 0.30 8.27
N LEU A 84 15.37 1.43 8.11
CA LEU A 84 16.51 1.51 7.19
C LEU A 84 17.81 0.95 7.80
N HIS A 85 17.87 0.85 9.14
CA HIS A 85 19.07 0.43 9.88
C HIS A 85 18.84 -0.82 10.73
N ILE A 86 17.63 -1.39 10.75
CA ILE A 86 17.34 -2.63 11.47
C ILE A 86 18.14 -3.81 10.90
N SER A 87 18.63 -4.69 11.77
CA SER A 87 19.26 -5.93 11.34
C SER A 87 18.24 -6.93 10.77
N GLU A 88 18.66 -7.77 9.82
CA GLU A 88 17.76 -8.78 9.22
C GLU A 88 17.25 -9.78 10.28
N ASP A 89 18.06 -10.10 11.29
CA ASP A 89 17.66 -10.98 12.39
C ASP A 89 16.57 -10.35 13.27
N GLU A 90 16.71 -9.08 13.63
CA GLU A 90 15.72 -8.35 14.40
C GLU A 90 14.43 -8.14 13.59
N LEU A 91 14.55 -7.75 12.31
CA LEU A 91 13.44 -7.62 11.39
C LEU A 91 12.64 -8.93 11.30
N ARG A 92 13.32 -10.07 11.18
CA ARG A 92 12.69 -11.39 11.09
C ARG A 92 12.02 -11.83 12.40
N ARG A 93 12.67 -11.61 13.57
CA ARG A 93 12.19 -12.13 14.86
C ARG A 93 11.11 -11.27 15.49
N ASN A 94 11.23 -9.94 15.35
CA ASN A 94 10.43 -8.99 16.15
C ASN A 94 9.45 -8.17 15.32
N VAL A 95 9.68 -8.00 14.01
CA VAL A 95 8.87 -7.10 13.19
C VAL A 95 8.02 -7.87 12.17
N ARG A 96 8.62 -8.69 11.31
CA ARG A 96 7.88 -9.45 10.30
C ARG A 96 6.87 -10.39 10.95
N TRP A 97 5.65 -10.38 10.45
CA TRP A 97 4.47 -11.11 10.92
C TRP A 97 3.91 -10.59 12.25
N LYS A 98 4.75 -10.25 13.23
CA LYS A 98 4.33 -9.82 14.57
C LYS A 98 3.84 -8.38 14.58
N GLN A 99 4.57 -7.47 13.95
CA GLN A 99 4.24 -6.05 13.90
C GLN A 99 3.77 -5.61 12.52
N ILE A 100 4.39 -6.15 11.46
CA ILE A 100 4.06 -5.84 10.07
C ILE A 100 3.81 -7.14 9.32
N SER A 101 2.63 -7.26 8.73
CA SER A 101 2.30 -8.32 7.78
C SER A 101 2.06 -7.78 6.38
N TYR A 102 2.29 -8.63 5.39
CA TYR A 102 2.23 -8.25 3.99
C TYR A 102 1.34 -9.22 3.20
N VAL A 103 0.27 -8.68 2.60
CA VAL A 103 -0.57 -9.38 1.62
C VAL A 103 -0.10 -8.96 0.23
N MET A 104 0.67 -9.81 -0.44
CA MET A 104 1.30 -9.51 -1.73
C MET A 104 0.30 -9.56 -2.89
N GLN A 105 0.61 -8.82 -3.95
CA GLN A 105 -0.08 -8.97 -5.23
C GLN A 105 0.00 -10.44 -5.70
N GLY A 106 -1.13 -10.99 -6.13
CA GLY A 106 -1.21 -12.40 -6.53
C GLY A 106 -1.05 -13.39 -5.36
N SER A 107 -1.37 -12.99 -4.13
CA SER A 107 -1.27 -13.81 -2.91
C SER A 107 -1.98 -15.18 -3.02
N MET A 108 -2.92 -15.33 -3.94
CA MET A 108 -3.53 -16.63 -4.25
C MET A 108 -2.53 -17.70 -4.74
N SER A 109 -1.41 -17.29 -5.33
CA SER A 109 -0.34 -18.19 -5.80
C SER A 109 0.76 -18.43 -4.77
N VAL A 110 0.73 -17.72 -3.62
CA VAL A 110 1.71 -17.87 -2.53
C VAL A 110 1.48 -19.16 -1.74
N LEU A 111 0.24 -19.66 -1.71
CA LEU A 111 -0.09 -20.88 -1.01
C LEU A 111 0.54 -22.09 -1.72
N ASN A 112 1.32 -22.89 -0.96
CA ASN A 112 1.92 -24.11 -1.49
C ASN A 112 0.81 -25.13 -1.86
N PRO A 113 0.65 -25.51 -3.15
CA PRO A 113 -0.48 -26.32 -3.62
C PRO A 113 -0.52 -27.73 -3.03
N VAL A 114 0.60 -28.25 -2.54
CA VAL A 114 0.70 -29.58 -1.94
C VAL A 114 0.68 -29.57 -0.41
N ARG A 115 0.43 -28.40 0.20
CA ARG A 115 0.26 -28.23 1.65
C ARG A 115 -1.19 -27.91 1.99
N LYS A 116 -1.75 -28.56 3.00
CA LYS A 116 -3.03 -28.16 3.59
C LYS A 116 -2.93 -26.79 4.24
N VAL A 117 -4.02 -26.05 4.22
CA VAL A 117 -4.09 -24.70 4.81
C VAL A 117 -3.62 -24.70 6.27
N LEU A 118 -4.11 -25.62 7.11
CA LEU A 118 -3.68 -25.75 8.52
C LEU A 118 -2.17 -25.91 8.66
N LYS A 119 -1.55 -26.70 7.79
CA LYS A 119 -0.10 -26.91 7.83
C LYS A 119 0.68 -25.64 7.47
N THR A 120 0.12 -24.80 6.60
CA THR A 120 0.71 -23.49 6.30
C THR A 120 0.65 -22.55 7.51
N PHE A 121 -0.46 -22.57 8.28
CA PHE A 121 -0.55 -21.85 9.56
C PHE A 121 0.46 -22.40 10.59
N GLU A 122 0.56 -23.72 10.74
CA GLU A 122 1.54 -24.35 11.64
C GLU A 122 2.99 -23.90 11.30
N ASP A 123 3.37 -23.95 10.01
CA ASP A 123 4.72 -23.56 9.56
C ASP A 123 5.04 -22.08 9.90
N ILE A 124 4.07 -21.18 9.69
CA ILE A 124 4.24 -19.74 9.98
C ILE A 124 4.31 -19.51 11.49
N VAL A 125 3.37 -20.08 12.25
CA VAL A 125 3.33 -19.86 13.71
C VAL A 125 4.55 -20.48 14.38
N ASP A 126 4.92 -21.73 14.06
CA ASP A 126 6.06 -22.42 14.68
C ASP A 126 7.41 -21.75 14.38
N THR A 127 7.50 -20.97 13.28
CA THR A 127 8.69 -20.16 12.94
C THR A 127 8.89 -19.00 13.92
N HIS A 128 7.80 -18.45 14.49
CA HIS A 128 7.83 -17.27 15.36
C HIS A 128 7.54 -17.59 16.83
N GLU A 129 6.67 -18.58 17.07
CA GLU A 129 6.23 -19.01 18.39
C GLU A 129 6.03 -20.52 18.38
N ARG A 130 6.77 -21.25 19.25
CA ARG A 130 6.69 -22.69 19.29
C ARG A 130 5.29 -23.17 19.68
N ILE A 131 4.68 -23.97 18.84
CA ILE A 131 3.38 -24.60 19.12
C ILE A 131 3.58 -25.72 20.13
N THR A 132 3.15 -25.50 21.38
CA THR A 132 3.26 -26.48 22.47
C THR A 132 2.01 -27.35 22.61
N ASP A 133 0.83 -26.78 22.35
CA ASP A 133 -0.47 -27.49 22.38
C ASP A 133 -1.15 -27.43 21.00
N LYS A 134 -1.12 -28.55 20.29
CA LYS A 134 -1.74 -28.65 18.95
C LYS A 134 -3.28 -28.58 18.98
N LYS A 135 -3.94 -28.98 20.08
CA LYS A 135 -5.39 -28.90 20.17
C LYS A 135 -5.85 -27.46 20.37
N ALA A 136 -5.19 -26.75 21.29
CA ALA A 136 -5.44 -25.32 21.51
C ALA A 136 -5.15 -24.50 20.23
N PHE A 137 -4.05 -24.78 19.55
CA PHE A 137 -3.72 -24.15 18.27
C PHE A 137 -4.79 -24.38 17.21
N LEU A 138 -5.24 -25.62 17.03
CA LEU A 138 -6.31 -25.93 16.05
C LEU A 138 -7.60 -25.15 16.36
N GLU A 139 -7.97 -25.05 17.63
CA GLU A 139 -9.17 -24.32 18.03
C GLU A 139 -9.02 -22.81 17.79
N GLN A 140 -7.86 -22.24 18.08
CA GLN A 140 -7.54 -20.85 17.74
C GLN A 140 -7.66 -20.60 16.24
N MET A 141 -7.13 -21.50 15.40
CA MET A 141 -7.22 -21.36 13.94
C MET A 141 -8.66 -21.48 13.45
N ARG A 142 -9.50 -22.34 14.04
CA ARG A 142 -10.94 -22.41 13.73
C ARG A 142 -11.65 -21.11 14.02
N ILE A 143 -11.41 -20.54 15.19
CA ILE A 143 -11.98 -19.26 15.60
C ILE A 143 -11.51 -18.16 14.64
N HIS A 144 -10.20 -18.11 14.33
CA HIS A 144 -9.61 -17.11 13.45
C HIS A 144 -10.19 -17.15 12.03
N ILE A 145 -10.25 -18.34 11.42
CA ILE A 145 -10.83 -18.54 10.08
C ILE A 145 -12.32 -18.17 10.05
N ASN A 146 -13.08 -18.56 11.08
CA ASN A 146 -14.51 -18.26 11.16
C ASN A 146 -14.78 -16.75 11.25
N ARG A 147 -13.97 -16.00 12.01
CA ARG A 147 -14.05 -14.52 12.08
C ARG A 147 -13.86 -13.85 10.71
N LEU A 148 -13.17 -14.51 9.79
CA LEU A 148 -12.92 -14.03 8.43
C LEU A 148 -13.96 -14.52 7.41
N GLY A 149 -15.04 -15.14 7.90
CA GLY A 149 -16.15 -15.64 7.06
C GLY A 149 -15.74 -16.82 6.18
N LEU A 150 -14.78 -17.63 6.64
CA LEU A 150 -14.39 -18.89 6.01
C LEU A 150 -14.91 -20.07 6.84
N PRO A 151 -15.43 -21.13 6.21
CA PRO A 151 -15.81 -22.35 6.91
C PRO A 151 -14.57 -23.07 7.46
N THR A 152 -14.68 -23.71 8.61
CA THR A 152 -13.54 -24.33 9.31
C THR A 152 -12.93 -25.50 8.55
N GLU A 153 -13.68 -26.13 7.64
CA GLU A 153 -13.23 -27.19 6.73
C GLU A 153 -12.10 -26.75 5.82
N VAL A 154 -11.98 -25.43 5.55
CA VAL A 154 -10.88 -24.83 4.78
C VAL A 154 -9.52 -25.19 5.37
N LEU A 155 -9.40 -25.33 6.68
CA LEU A 155 -8.14 -25.73 7.34
C LEU A 155 -7.63 -27.09 6.85
N ASN A 156 -8.52 -28.00 6.50
CA ASN A 156 -8.17 -29.34 6.00
C ASN A 156 -8.05 -29.44 4.48
N ALA A 157 -8.42 -28.37 3.77
CA ALA A 157 -8.35 -28.31 2.31
C ALA A 157 -6.94 -27.97 1.81
N TYR A 158 -6.69 -28.37 0.56
CA TYR A 158 -5.53 -27.90 -0.22
C TYR A 158 -5.91 -26.63 -1.00
N PRO A 159 -4.96 -25.75 -1.31
CA PRO A 159 -5.25 -24.51 -2.05
C PRO A 159 -5.99 -24.70 -3.37
N HIS A 160 -5.72 -25.78 -4.11
CA HIS A 160 -6.40 -26.08 -5.38
C HIS A 160 -7.88 -26.46 -5.23
N GLN A 161 -8.32 -26.84 -4.02
CA GLN A 161 -9.72 -27.16 -3.70
C GLN A 161 -10.54 -25.89 -3.34
N LEU A 162 -9.90 -24.74 -3.24
CA LEU A 162 -10.51 -23.47 -2.84
C LEU A 162 -10.78 -22.59 -4.06
N SER A 163 -11.89 -21.86 -4.04
CA SER A 163 -12.13 -20.80 -5.03
C SER A 163 -11.07 -19.69 -4.93
N GLY A 164 -10.94 -18.84 -5.96
CA GLY A 164 -10.02 -17.70 -5.94
C GLY A 164 -10.24 -16.78 -4.73
N GLY A 165 -11.50 -16.44 -4.45
CA GLY A 165 -11.85 -15.62 -3.30
C GLY A 165 -11.57 -16.30 -1.95
N MET A 166 -11.75 -17.61 -1.84
CA MET A 166 -11.39 -18.35 -0.62
C MET A 166 -9.86 -18.36 -0.43
N ARG A 167 -9.09 -18.60 -1.49
CA ARG A 167 -7.61 -18.50 -1.41
C ARG A 167 -7.13 -17.13 -0.98
N GLN A 168 -7.74 -16.08 -1.52
CA GLN A 168 -7.41 -14.70 -1.12
C GLN A 168 -7.73 -14.45 0.37
N ARG A 169 -8.88 -14.90 0.85
CA ARG A 169 -9.25 -14.80 2.27
C ARG A 169 -8.31 -15.61 3.16
N VAL A 170 -7.87 -16.79 2.74
CA VAL A 170 -6.85 -17.58 3.46
C VAL A 170 -5.51 -16.84 3.52
N ALA A 171 -5.08 -16.20 2.43
CA ALA A 171 -3.85 -15.41 2.42
C ALA A 171 -3.92 -14.22 3.40
N ILE A 172 -5.09 -13.55 3.49
CA ILE A 172 -5.32 -12.49 4.48
C ILE A 172 -5.38 -13.08 5.90
N ALA A 173 -6.00 -14.24 6.07
CA ALA A 173 -6.03 -14.94 7.36
C ALA A 173 -4.61 -15.28 7.86
N LEU A 174 -3.74 -15.75 6.98
CA LEU A 174 -2.33 -15.98 7.31
C LEU A 174 -1.65 -14.67 7.73
N ALA A 175 -1.86 -13.58 6.99
CA ALA A 175 -1.25 -12.28 7.30
C ALA A 175 -1.73 -11.68 8.63
N THR A 176 -2.87 -12.12 9.16
CA THR A 176 -3.49 -11.58 10.38
C THR A 176 -3.38 -12.50 11.60
N VAL A 177 -2.71 -13.64 11.48
CA VAL A 177 -2.64 -14.66 12.55
C VAL A 177 -2.01 -14.14 13.85
N PHE A 178 -1.02 -13.25 13.76
CA PHE A 178 -0.37 -12.60 14.89
C PHE A 178 -0.97 -11.24 15.27
N GLN A 179 -2.07 -10.84 14.66
CA GLN A 179 -2.71 -9.53 14.87
C GLN A 179 -1.71 -8.36 14.77
N PRO A 180 -0.99 -8.22 13.63
CA PRO A 180 0.06 -7.22 13.47
C PRO A 180 -0.50 -5.80 13.60
N ALA A 181 0.32 -4.86 14.07
CA ALA A 181 -0.05 -3.45 14.16
C ALA A 181 -0.29 -2.81 12.78
N LEU A 182 0.46 -3.29 11.74
CA LEU A 182 0.32 -2.84 10.37
C LEU A 182 0.12 -4.02 9.41
N ILE A 183 -0.93 -3.94 8.59
CA ILE A 183 -1.17 -4.84 7.46
C ILE A 183 -0.93 -4.05 6.17
N ILE A 184 0.05 -4.46 5.38
CA ILE A 184 0.30 -3.91 4.04
C ILE A 184 -0.40 -4.80 3.02
N ALA A 185 -1.40 -4.27 2.32
CA ALA A 185 -2.16 -4.98 1.31
C ALA A 185 -1.86 -4.38 -0.08
N ASP A 186 -1.07 -5.09 -0.88
CA ASP A 186 -0.66 -4.69 -2.21
C ASP A 186 -1.56 -5.36 -3.25
N GLU A 187 -2.43 -4.57 -3.89
CA GLU A 187 -3.39 -5.02 -4.88
C GLU A 187 -4.20 -6.26 -4.42
N PRO A 188 -4.83 -6.24 -3.23
CA PRO A 188 -5.40 -7.44 -2.62
C PRO A 188 -6.63 -7.99 -3.36
N THR A 189 -7.16 -7.26 -4.33
CA THR A 189 -8.36 -7.63 -5.10
C THR A 189 -8.09 -7.87 -6.58
N THR A 190 -6.84 -7.81 -7.01
CA THR A 190 -6.45 -8.06 -8.40
C THR A 190 -6.82 -9.49 -8.83
N ALA A 191 -7.37 -9.63 -10.04
CA ALA A 191 -7.84 -10.88 -10.63
C ALA A 191 -9.05 -11.55 -9.92
N LEU A 192 -9.79 -10.78 -9.11
CA LEU A 192 -11.08 -11.20 -8.55
C LEU A 192 -12.24 -10.55 -9.33
N ASP A 193 -13.35 -11.27 -9.41
CA ASP A 193 -14.60 -10.67 -9.90
C ASP A 193 -15.14 -9.61 -8.91
N VAL A 194 -16.02 -8.75 -9.39
CA VAL A 194 -16.52 -7.58 -8.62
C VAL A 194 -17.20 -7.98 -7.32
N VAL A 195 -17.93 -9.11 -7.29
CA VAL A 195 -18.64 -9.57 -6.09
C VAL A 195 -17.65 -10.07 -5.04
N VAL A 196 -16.68 -10.87 -5.46
CA VAL A 196 -15.62 -11.39 -4.58
C VAL A 196 -14.71 -10.26 -4.10
N GLN A 197 -14.36 -9.31 -4.97
CA GLN A 197 -13.61 -8.10 -4.61
C GLN A 197 -14.29 -7.34 -3.46
N ARG A 198 -15.59 -7.06 -3.59
CA ARG A 198 -16.37 -6.39 -2.54
C ARG A 198 -16.34 -7.16 -1.22
N GLY A 199 -16.46 -8.49 -1.28
CA GLY A 199 -16.39 -9.36 -0.10
C GLY A 199 -15.03 -9.31 0.60
N VAL A 200 -13.92 -9.26 -0.16
CA VAL A 200 -12.55 -9.15 0.38
C VAL A 200 -12.32 -7.77 1.02
N LEU A 201 -12.79 -6.69 0.38
CA LEU A 201 -12.67 -5.34 0.92
C LEU A 201 -13.45 -5.16 2.22
N HIS A 202 -14.67 -5.72 2.27
CA HIS A 202 -15.47 -5.72 3.50
C HIS A 202 -14.79 -6.51 4.62
N MET A 203 -14.17 -7.65 4.29
CA MET A 203 -13.39 -8.43 5.26
C MET A 203 -12.20 -7.63 5.80
N ILE A 204 -11.44 -6.93 4.96
CA ILE A 204 -10.31 -6.06 5.39
C ILE A 204 -10.81 -4.98 6.36
N LYS A 205 -11.93 -4.33 6.03
CA LYS A 205 -12.53 -3.30 6.89
C LYS A 205 -12.99 -3.87 8.23
N ASN A 206 -13.59 -5.06 8.23
CA ASN A 206 -14.01 -5.74 9.46
C ASN A 206 -12.83 -6.16 10.34
N ILE A 207 -11.74 -6.68 9.72
CA ILE A 207 -10.50 -7.01 10.45
C ILE A 207 -9.97 -5.75 11.13
N GLN A 208 -9.84 -4.66 10.40
CA GLN A 208 -9.36 -3.39 10.93
C GLN A 208 -10.21 -2.90 12.10
N ALA A 209 -11.54 -2.92 11.96
CA ALA A 209 -12.46 -2.49 13.02
C ALA A 209 -12.41 -3.38 14.27
N MET A 210 -12.22 -4.71 14.10
CA MET A 210 -12.19 -5.67 15.21
C MET A 210 -10.86 -5.73 15.94
N SER A 211 -9.76 -5.60 15.22
CA SER A 211 -8.40 -5.79 15.76
C SER A 211 -7.68 -4.46 15.97
N HIS A 212 -8.30 -3.33 15.58
CA HIS A 212 -7.71 -1.99 15.64
C HIS A 212 -6.34 -1.89 14.95
N ASN A 213 -6.12 -2.74 13.93
CA ASN A 213 -4.91 -2.65 13.12
C ASN A 213 -4.91 -1.39 12.26
N THR A 214 -3.74 -0.98 11.83
CA THR A 214 -3.59 -0.04 10.71
C THR A 214 -3.46 -0.83 9.41
N VAL A 215 -4.12 -0.39 8.35
CA VAL A 215 -4.03 -1.01 7.03
C VAL A 215 -3.45 -0.02 6.04
N LEU A 216 -2.37 -0.38 5.37
CA LEU A 216 -1.85 0.33 4.21
C LEU A 216 -2.34 -0.40 2.95
N LEU A 217 -3.34 0.18 2.29
CA LEU A 217 -3.97 -0.38 1.11
C LEU A 217 -3.40 0.25 -0.16
N VAL A 218 -2.74 -0.54 -0.99
CA VAL A 218 -2.16 -0.09 -2.26
C VAL A 218 -2.96 -0.67 -3.40
N THR A 219 -3.55 0.20 -4.23
CA THR A 219 -4.24 -0.20 -5.46
C THR A 219 -4.28 0.97 -6.45
N HIS A 220 -4.45 0.65 -7.72
CA HIS A 220 -4.71 1.64 -8.77
C HIS A 220 -6.21 1.94 -8.93
N ASP A 221 -7.08 1.15 -8.30
CA ASP A 221 -8.53 1.33 -8.38
C ASP A 221 -9.00 2.36 -7.34
N MET A 222 -9.33 3.57 -7.82
CA MET A 222 -9.83 4.65 -6.98
C MET A 222 -11.18 4.32 -6.34
N ALA A 223 -12.03 3.50 -6.98
CA ALA A 223 -13.30 3.10 -6.39
C ALA A 223 -13.11 2.22 -5.14
N VAL A 224 -12.05 1.43 -5.10
CA VAL A 224 -11.66 0.66 -3.90
C VAL A 224 -11.34 1.61 -2.76
N HIS A 225 -10.51 2.63 -2.99
CA HIS A 225 -10.17 3.62 -1.96
C HIS A 225 -11.40 4.37 -1.45
N ALA A 226 -12.31 4.78 -2.35
CA ALA A 226 -13.56 5.46 -1.97
C ALA A 226 -14.41 4.67 -0.98
N ASN A 227 -14.37 3.33 -1.07
CA ASN A 227 -15.21 2.46 -0.25
C ASN A 227 -14.62 2.12 1.13
N VAL A 228 -13.28 2.11 1.25
CA VAL A 228 -12.66 1.54 2.46
C VAL A 228 -11.62 2.42 3.12
N ALA A 229 -10.95 3.33 2.41
CA ALA A 229 -9.87 4.13 2.96
C ALA A 229 -10.37 5.34 3.75
N ASP A 230 -9.72 5.66 4.86
CA ASP A 230 -9.97 6.88 5.64
C ASP A 230 -9.24 8.09 5.04
N ARG A 231 -8.00 7.86 4.60
CA ARG A 231 -7.14 8.84 3.92
C ARG A 231 -6.51 8.21 2.69
N VAL A 232 -6.21 9.03 1.68
CA VAL A 232 -5.57 8.56 0.45
C VAL A 232 -4.40 9.47 0.08
N MET A 233 -3.26 8.83 -0.20
CA MET A 233 -2.10 9.44 -0.82
C MET A 233 -2.08 9.11 -2.31
N ILE A 234 -2.02 10.13 -3.15
CA ILE A 234 -1.89 10.02 -4.60
C ILE A 234 -0.42 10.17 -4.97
N MET A 235 0.17 9.12 -5.54
CA MET A 235 1.55 9.14 -6.02
C MET A 235 1.60 9.35 -7.53
N TYR A 236 2.50 10.21 -7.97
CA TYR A 236 2.84 10.40 -9.37
C TYR A 236 4.36 10.40 -9.58
N ALA A 237 4.83 9.51 -10.43
CA ALA A 237 6.24 9.46 -10.85
C ALA A 237 7.25 9.53 -9.68
N GLY A 238 7.03 8.75 -8.61
CA GLY A 238 7.92 8.64 -7.44
C GLY A 238 7.73 9.72 -6.38
N ARG A 239 6.74 10.60 -6.49
CA ARG A 239 6.45 11.68 -5.53
C ARG A 239 5.01 11.67 -5.10
N ILE A 240 4.71 12.29 -3.97
CA ILE A 240 3.34 12.58 -3.55
C ILE A 240 2.84 13.77 -4.35
N ALA A 241 1.71 13.59 -5.03
CA ALA A 241 0.99 14.68 -5.69
C ALA A 241 -0.01 15.34 -4.74
N GLU A 242 -0.76 14.51 -4.00
CA GLU A 242 -1.77 14.96 -3.05
C GLU A 242 -2.01 13.90 -1.99
N GLU A 243 -2.33 14.31 -0.78
CA GLU A 243 -2.72 13.45 0.33
C GLU A 243 -3.81 14.14 1.14
N ALA A 244 -4.93 13.45 1.35
CA ALA A 244 -6.04 14.02 2.11
C ALA A 244 -6.97 12.92 2.66
N PRO A 245 -7.92 13.27 3.55
CA PRO A 245 -9.08 12.43 3.84
C PRO A 245 -9.78 12.00 2.53
N THR A 246 -10.25 10.77 2.48
CA THR A 246 -10.86 10.19 1.28
C THR A 246 -11.96 11.09 0.71
N GLU A 247 -12.82 11.63 1.56
CA GLU A 247 -13.89 12.54 1.15
C GLU A 247 -13.34 13.76 0.40
N SER A 248 -12.24 14.35 0.87
CA SER A 248 -11.62 15.52 0.21
C SER A 248 -11.01 15.15 -1.14
N ILE A 249 -10.34 13.99 -1.25
CA ILE A 249 -9.79 13.49 -2.52
C ILE A 249 -10.87 13.30 -3.59
N PHE A 250 -12.05 12.82 -3.19
CA PHE A 250 -13.13 12.54 -4.16
C PHE A 250 -14.01 13.74 -4.47
N ASN A 251 -14.29 14.61 -3.49
CA ASN A 251 -15.21 15.72 -3.65
C ASN A 251 -14.52 17.05 -4.05
N ALA A 252 -13.29 17.27 -3.60
CA ALA A 252 -12.55 18.52 -3.81
C ALA A 252 -11.05 18.28 -4.02
N PRO A 253 -10.65 17.48 -5.04
CA PRO A 253 -9.25 17.25 -5.36
C PRO A 253 -8.56 18.54 -5.82
N LEU A 254 -7.36 18.80 -5.31
CA LEU A 254 -6.63 20.04 -5.57
C LEU A 254 -5.60 19.89 -6.69
N HIS A 255 -4.90 18.74 -6.73
CA HIS A 255 -3.89 18.50 -7.76
C HIS A 255 -4.56 18.12 -9.10
N PRO A 256 -4.19 18.74 -10.25
CA PRO A 256 -4.78 18.42 -11.56
C PRO A 256 -4.70 16.93 -11.95
N TYR A 257 -3.67 16.22 -11.50
CA TYR A 257 -3.58 14.77 -11.68
C TYR A 257 -4.65 14.01 -10.89
N THR A 258 -4.88 14.39 -9.63
CA THR A 258 -5.94 13.80 -8.79
C THR A 258 -7.31 14.05 -9.40
N GLN A 259 -7.58 15.30 -9.82
CA GLN A 259 -8.82 15.66 -10.51
C GLN A 259 -9.06 14.77 -11.73
N HIS A 260 -8.01 14.52 -12.51
CA HIS A 260 -8.11 13.64 -13.66
C HIS A 260 -8.41 12.20 -13.27
N LEU A 261 -7.74 11.64 -12.26
CA LEU A 261 -8.01 10.28 -11.76
C LEU A 261 -9.47 10.12 -11.33
N ILE A 262 -10.00 11.07 -10.57
CA ILE A 262 -11.41 11.06 -10.12
C ILE A 262 -12.38 11.22 -11.28
N ASN A 263 -12.14 12.17 -12.19
CA ASN A 263 -12.97 12.40 -13.37
C ASN A 263 -12.97 11.23 -14.36
N SER A 264 -11.97 10.34 -14.29
CA SER A 264 -11.91 9.13 -15.12
C SER A 264 -12.80 7.99 -14.60
N LEU A 265 -13.30 8.07 -13.36
CA LEU A 265 -14.17 7.04 -12.79
C LEU A 265 -15.51 6.95 -13.51
N PRO A 266 -16.04 5.75 -13.73
CA PRO A 266 -17.38 5.58 -14.31
C PRO A 266 -18.47 6.12 -13.37
N VAL A 267 -19.32 6.98 -13.90
CA VAL A 267 -20.51 7.48 -13.19
C VAL A 267 -21.75 6.83 -13.79
N ILE A 268 -22.54 6.14 -12.96
CA ILE A 268 -23.77 5.48 -13.38
C ILE A 268 -24.74 6.56 -13.95
N GLY A 269 -25.27 6.30 -15.16
CA GLY A 269 -26.25 7.19 -15.80
C GLY A 269 -25.68 8.36 -16.60
N LYS A 270 -24.36 8.60 -16.61
CA LYS A 270 -23.73 9.63 -17.45
C LYS A 270 -22.92 8.99 -18.59
N LYS A 271 -23.42 9.07 -19.81
CA LYS A 271 -22.63 8.83 -21.05
C LYS A 271 -21.77 10.08 -21.32
N SER A 272 -20.71 10.30 -20.57
CA SER A 272 -19.72 11.35 -20.90
C SER A 272 -18.53 10.69 -21.62
N THR A 273 -18.12 11.27 -22.75
CA THR A 273 -16.80 11.01 -23.35
C THR A 273 -15.75 11.51 -22.37
N LYS A 274 -15.11 10.59 -21.65
CA LYS A 274 -14.10 10.95 -20.68
C LYS A 274 -12.84 11.36 -21.42
N ALA A 275 -12.36 12.56 -21.14
CA ALA A 275 -11.06 12.99 -21.63
C ALA A 275 -9.98 12.12 -20.98
N SER A 276 -9.31 11.27 -21.76
CA SER A 276 -8.12 10.56 -21.28
C SER A 276 -6.97 11.55 -21.13
N LEU A 277 -6.13 11.35 -20.10
CA LEU A 277 -4.86 12.09 -19.99
C LEU A 277 -4.02 11.88 -21.24
N LYS A 278 -3.63 12.99 -21.88
CA LYS A 278 -2.69 12.94 -23.02
C LYS A 278 -1.31 12.46 -22.55
N GLY A 279 -0.64 11.66 -23.37
CA GLY A 279 0.70 11.16 -23.11
C GLY A 279 0.79 10.01 -22.12
N SER A 280 1.98 9.52 -21.91
CA SER A 280 2.31 8.40 -21.00
C SER A 280 2.97 8.89 -19.71
N PRO A 281 2.93 8.09 -18.61
CA PRO A 281 3.72 8.37 -17.42
C PRO A 281 5.20 8.54 -17.76
N PRO A 282 5.93 9.46 -17.10
CA PRO A 282 7.32 9.73 -17.43
C PRO A 282 8.24 8.56 -17.04
N ASN A 283 9.37 8.47 -17.72
CA ASN A 283 10.42 7.52 -17.36
C ASN A 283 11.08 7.94 -16.04
N LEU A 284 11.03 7.07 -15.03
CA LEU A 284 11.63 7.34 -13.72
C LEU A 284 13.17 7.32 -13.71
N ALA A 285 13.82 6.85 -14.78
CA ALA A 285 15.27 6.95 -14.94
C ALA A 285 15.70 8.35 -15.37
N ASP A 286 14.80 9.07 -16.07
CA ASP A 286 15.01 10.45 -16.51
C ASP A 286 13.67 11.22 -16.37
N PRO A 287 13.23 11.51 -15.13
CA PRO A 287 11.97 12.20 -14.90
C PRO A 287 12.08 13.67 -15.29
N PRO A 288 10.96 14.29 -15.73
CA PRO A 288 10.93 15.72 -16.04
C PRO A 288 11.44 16.58 -14.89
N SER A 289 12.09 17.70 -15.21
CA SER A 289 12.47 18.73 -14.25
C SER A 289 11.23 19.37 -13.63
N GLY A 290 11.38 20.03 -12.48
CA GLY A 290 10.28 20.70 -11.80
C GLY A 290 9.15 19.75 -11.38
N CYS A 291 7.91 20.15 -11.62
CA CYS A 291 6.73 19.30 -11.39
C CYS A 291 6.71 18.14 -12.38
N ARG A 292 6.77 16.90 -11.90
CA ARG A 292 6.81 15.71 -12.78
C ARG A 292 5.56 15.51 -13.64
N PHE A 293 4.44 16.13 -13.25
CA PHE A 293 3.20 16.10 -14.00
C PHE A 293 3.12 17.18 -15.09
N HIS A 294 4.01 18.18 -15.13
CA HIS A 294 3.92 19.32 -16.04
C HIS A 294 3.74 18.96 -17.53
N PRO A 295 4.33 17.87 -18.08
CA PRO A 295 4.14 17.55 -19.50
C PRO A 295 2.71 17.10 -19.86
N ARG A 296 1.93 16.72 -18.86
CA ARG A 296 0.53 16.22 -19.01
C ARG A 296 -0.50 17.14 -18.35
N CYS A 297 -0.04 18.20 -17.66
CA CYS A 297 -0.88 19.11 -16.93
C CYS A 297 -1.59 20.10 -17.86
N PRO A 298 -2.94 20.20 -17.84
CA PRO A 298 -3.67 21.17 -18.65
C PRO A 298 -3.48 22.62 -18.16
N TYR A 299 -2.97 22.80 -16.93
CA TYR A 299 -2.77 24.10 -16.28
C TYR A 299 -1.28 24.41 -16.06
N VAL A 300 -0.40 23.86 -16.91
CA VAL A 300 1.05 24.04 -16.75
C VAL A 300 1.45 25.51 -16.82
N MET A 301 2.28 25.96 -15.88
CA MET A 301 2.92 27.28 -15.81
C MET A 301 4.44 27.12 -16.04
N ASP A 302 5.14 28.22 -16.33
CA ASP A 302 6.59 28.17 -16.57
C ASP A 302 7.36 27.68 -15.35
N GLU A 303 6.95 28.08 -14.13
CA GLU A 303 7.51 27.60 -12.88
C GLU A 303 7.42 26.07 -12.75
N CYS A 304 6.34 25.45 -13.23
CA CYS A 304 6.18 23.99 -13.19
C CYS A 304 7.26 23.24 -13.97
N ARG A 305 7.92 23.88 -14.93
CA ARG A 305 8.95 23.27 -15.77
C ARG A 305 10.31 23.16 -15.07
N THR A 306 10.57 24.07 -14.13
CA THR A 306 11.90 24.24 -13.53
C THR A 306 11.92 24.01 -12.02
N VAL A 307 10.85 24.40 -11.32
CA VAL A 307 10.75 24.32 -9.86
C VAL A 307 9.91 23.11 -9.44
N VAL A 308 10.45 22.33 -8.50
CA VAL A 308 9.72 21.22 -7.89
C VAL A 308 8.72 21.79 -6.89
N PRO A 309 7.41 21.50 -7.02
CA PRO A 309 6.44 21.94 -6.03
C PRO A 309 6.67 21.26 -4.69
N GLU A 310 6.65 22.04 -3.62
CA GLU A 310 6.68 21.54 -2.26
C GLU A 310 5.33 20.93 -1.89
N LEU A 311 5.36 19.93 -0.99
CA LEU A 311 4.15 19.33 -0.44
C LEU A 311 3.66 20.21 0.72
N ILE A 312 2.77 21.14 0.43
CA ILE A 312 2.22 22.10 1.39
C ILE A 312 0.94 21.60 2.04
N THR A 313 0.70 21.98 3.30
CA THR A 313 -0.56 21.73 4.02
C THR A 313 -1.55 22.85 3.71
N VAL A 314 -2.71 22.50 3.17
CA VAL A 314 -3.76 23.46 2.79
C VAL A 314 -4.87 23.51 3.84
N LYS A 315 -5.21 22.34 4.38
CA LYS A 315 -6.16 22.14 5.48
C LYS A 315 -5.64 21.04 6.40
N GLU A 316 -6.31 20.85 7.51
CA GLU A 316 -6.00 19.73 8.39
C GLU A 316 -5.98 18.42 7.61
N ARG A 317 -4.85 17.71 7.66
CA ARG A 317 -4.61 16.45 6.94
C ARG A 317 -4.77 16.49 5.42
N HIS A 318 -4.79 17.69 4.79
CA HIS A 318 -4.84 17.83 3.34
C HIS A 318 -3.57 18.53 2.85
N ARG A 319 -2.72 17.78 2.15
CA ARG A 319 -1.46 18.25 1.60
C ARG A 319 -1.44 18.07 0.09
N VAL A 320 -0.84 19.03 -0.63
CA VAL A 320 -0.77 19.02 -2.09
C VAL A 320 0.57 19.57 -2.58
N ALA A 321 1.12 18.97 -3.63
CA ALA A 321 2.35 19.42 -4.30
C ALA A 321 2.02 20.03 -5.66
N CYS A 322 1.50 21.26 -5.67
CA CYS A 322 1.08 21.95 -6.88
C CYS A 322 1.27 23.47 -6.77
N HIS A 323 1.92 24.11 -7.75
CA HIS A 323 2.13 25.57 -7.79
C HIS A 323 0.82 26.38 -7.99
N LEU A 324 -0.25 25.75 -8.46
CA LEU A 324 -1.57 26.39 -8.57
C LEU A 324 -2.22 26.63 -7.20
N VAL A 325 -1.78 25.90 -6.18
CA VAL A 325 -2.36 25.97 -4.84
C VAL A 325 -1.36 26.68 -3.95
N LYS A 326 -1.83 27.75 -3.30
CA LYS A 326 -1.05 28.50 -2.33
C LYS A 326 -1.43 28.07 -0.91
N GLU A 327 -0.50 28.13 0.01
CA GLU A 327 -0.75 27.87 1.42
C GLU A 327 -1.88 28.78 1.93
N GLY A 328 -2.89 28.21 2.60
CA GLY A 328 -4.05 28.97 3.10
C GLY A 328 -5.05 29.43 2.04
N SER A 329 -5.03 28.93 0.81
CA SER A 329 -5.89 29.39 -0.31
C SER A 329 -7.32 28.81 -0.31
N LEU A 330 -7.77 28.11 0.75
CA LEU A 330 -9.08 27.46 0.81
C LEU A 330 -9.82 27.78 2.10
#